data_fd9b67261190148a26609191366a3759
#
_entry.id   fd9b67261190148a26609191366a3759
#
_cell.length_a   1.000
_cell.length_b   1.000
_cell.length_c   1.000
_cell.angle_alpha   90.00
_cell.angle_beta   90.00
_cell.angle_gamma   90.00
#
_symmetry.space_group_name_H-M   'P 1'
#
loop_
_entity.id
_entity.type
_entity.pdbx_description
1 polymer ?
#
loop_
_entity_poly.entity_id
_entity_poly.type
_entity_poly.pdbx_seq_one_letter_code
_entity_poly.pdbx_strand_id
1 'polypeptide(L)'
;MFEQGRYIFYRNREVAGEAAILQAFTCYGKMPYECKVAIIGNGQTAKGAMRILHGLGATVDVYGRKLEKLFREKMVEYDVIVNCVMWDISRKDHLIYRDDLKRLKPHTMIVDVSCDPGLGIETSRPTTISDPVYVVDGVIHYAVDNTPAMFPMTVTKVLSEGNAHIFDAVIEGELTPALENAMVIENGFIRNQSIRNFREARGLKCK
;
A
#
# COMPACT_ATOMS: atom_id res chain seq x y z
N MET A 1 -1.36 -5.19 14.63
CA MET A 1 -2.25 -5.87 15.61
C MET A 1 -3.55 -6.25 14.91
N PHE A 2 -4.10 -7.43 15.21
CA PHE A 2 -5.39 -7.89 14.70
C PHE A 2 -6.29 -8.20 15.88
N GLU A 3 -7.53 -7.76 15.81
CA GLU A 3 -8.56 -8.03 16.79
C GLU A 3 -9.78 -8.59 16.07
N GLN A 4 -10.31 -9.72 16.53
CA GLN A 4 -11.42 -10.43 15.88
C GLN A 4 -11.23 -10.65 14.38
N GLY A 5 -9.99 -10.94 13.96
CA GLY A 5 -9.63 -11.15 12.55
C GLY A 5 -9.48 -9.87 11.70
N ARG A 6 -9.68 -8.70 12.30
CA ARG A 6 -9.55 -7.40 11.62
C ARG A 6 -8.32 -6.65 12.11
N TYR A 7 -7.57 -6.03 11.17
CA TYR A 7 -6.47 -5.14 11.53
C TYR A 7 -7.00 -3.85 12.15
N ILE A 8 -6.54 -3.49 13.37
CA ILE A 8 -7.09 -2.36 14.13
C ILE A 8 -7.00 -1.02 13.37
N PHE A 9 -5.94 -0.82 12.59
CA PHE A 9 -5.76 0.39 11.76
C PHE A 9 -6.25 0.22 10.33
N TYR A 10 -7.26 -0.61 10.09
CA TYR A 10 -7.80 -0.85 8.75
C TYR A 10 -8.25 0.43 8.06
N ARG A 11 -8.84 1.37 8.82
CA ARG A 11 -9.32 2.64 8.29
C ARG A 11 -8.17 3.55 7.85
N ASN A 12 -7.03 3.54 8.57
CA ASN A 12 -5.83 4.26 8.13
C ASN A 12 -5.29 3.74 6.79
N ARG A 13 -5.38 2.42 6.55
CA ARG A 13 -5.03 1.83 5.26
C ARG A 13 -5.98 2.26 4.14
N GLU A 14 -7.28 2.43 4.43
CA GLU A 14 -8.22 2.99 3.45
C GLU A 14 -7.85 4.44 3.14
N VAL A 15 -7.57 5.27 4.16
CA VAL A 15 -7.13 6.65 3.97
C VAL A 15 -5.86 6.72 3.13
N ALA A 16 -4.94 5.76 3.27
CA ALA A 16 -3.75 5.72 2.42
C ALA A 16 -4.09 5.62 0.93
N GLY A 17 -5.01 4.73 0.58
CA GLY A 17 -5.49 4.61 -0.80
C GLY A 17 -6.27 5.84 -1.26
N GLU A 18 -7.14 6.39 -0.41
CA GLU A 18 -7.92 7.61 -0.71
C GLU A 18 -6.99 8.79 -1.01
N ALA A 19 -6.05 9.05 -0.12
CA ALA A 19 -5.10 10.15 -0.21
C ALA A 19 -4.18 10.05 -1.43
N ALA A 20 -3.67 8.84 -1.69
CA ALA A 20 -2.83 8.57 -2.85
C ALA A 20 -3.54 8.93 -4.16
N ILE A 21 -4.79 8.49 -4.34
CA ILE A 21 -5.56 8.78 -5.55
C ILE A 21 -5.81 10.28 -5.70
N LEU A 22 -6.21 10.96 -4.63
CA LEU A 22 -6.48 12.40 -4.68
C LEU A 22 -5.25 13.19 -5.13
N GLN A 23 -4.08 12.93 -4.57
CA GLN A 23 -2.86 13.63 -4.96
C GLN A 23 -2.34 13.18 -6.33
N ALA A 24 -2.33 11.88 -6.62
CA ALA A 24 -1.84 11.36 -7.89
C ALA A 24 -2.56 11.98 -9.08
N PHE A 25 -3.89 12.11 -9.03
CA PHE A 25 -4.64 12.69 -10.13
C PHE A 25 -4.41 14.20 -10.30
N THR A 26 -4.07 14.95 -9.24
CA THR A 26 -3.63 16.34 -9.39
C THR A 26 -2.29 16.44 -10.12
N CYS A 27 -1.39 15.46 -9.93
CA CYS A 27 -0.12 15.38 -10.64
C CYS A 27 -0.28 14.87 -12.08
N TYR A 28 -1.28 14.01 -12.32
CA TYR A 28 -1.53 13.41 -13.63
C TYR A 28 -2.09 14.39 -14.65
N GLY A 29 -2.88 15.37 -14.18
CA GLY A 29 -3.47 16.40 -15.03
C GLY A 29 -4.67 15.95 -15.84
N LYS A 30 -5.26 14.78 -15.55
CA LYS A 30 -6.55 14.30 -16.08
C LYS A 30 -7.53 14.05 -14.95
N MET A 31 -8.82 14.17 -15.26
CA MET A 31 -9.86 13.78 -14.31
C MET A 31 -10.08 12.26 -14.31
N PRO A 32 -10.41 11.67 -13.15
CA PRO A 32 -10.62 10.22 -13.06
C PRO A 32 -11.65 9.65 -14.02
N TYR A 33 -12.76 10.36 -14.29
CA TYR A 33 -13.81 9.93 -15.21
C TYR A 33 -13.36 9.80 -16.69
N GLU A 34 -12.17 10.35 -17.03
CA GLU A 34 -11.57 10.21 -18.36
C GLU A 34 -10.68 8.97 -18.47
N CYS A 35 -10.49 8.24 -17.36
CA CYS A 35 -9.46 7.21 -17.25
C CYS A 35 -10.04 5.82 -17.04
N LYS A 36 -9.42 4.83 -17.70
CA LYS A 36 -9.54 3.42 -17.34
C LYS A 36 -8.42 3.07 -16.36
N VAL A 37 -8.80 2.59 -15.19
CA VAL A 37 -7.89 2.36 -14.06
C VAL A 37 -7.84 0.88 -13.69
N ALA A 38 -6.64 0.31 -13.57
CA ALA A 38 -6.45 -1.00 -12.94
C ALA A 38 -6.05 -0.82 -11.48
N ILE A 39 -6.71 -1.51 -10.55
CA ILE A 39 -6.27 -1.63 -9.16
C ILE A 39 -5.75 -3.05 -8.93
N ILE A 40 -4.53 -3.15 -8.41
CA ILE A 40 -3.93 -4.42 -8.05
C ILE A 40 -3.95 -4.55 -6.53
N GLY A 41 -4.58 -5.62 -6.07
CA GLY A 41 -4.89 -5.85 -4.67
C GLY A 41 -6.38 -5.72 -4.36
N ASN A 42 -6.81 -6.33 -3.26
CA ASN A 42 -8.20 -6.29 -2.78
C ASN A 42 -8.24 -6.07 -1.25
N GLY A 43 -7.22 -5.40 -0.72
CA GLY A 43 -7.10 -5.04 0.69
C GLY A 43 -7.78 -3.71 1.03
N GLN A 44 -7.55 -3.23 2.25
CA GLN A 44 -8.16 -1.98 2.72
C GLN A 44 -7.65 -0.76 1.91
N THR A 45 -6.38 -0.73 1.54
CA THR A 45 -5.80 0.32 0.69
C THR A 45 -6.51 0.37 -0.67
N ALA A 46 -6.71 -0.78 -1.30
CA ALA A 46 -7.45 -0.87 -2.56
C ALA A 46 -8.90 -0.40 -2.42
N LYS A 47 -9.58 -0.72 -1.30
CA LYS A 47 -10.94 -0.24 -1.03
C LYS A 47 -11.00 1.29 -0.91
N GLY A 48 -10.00 1.91 -0.27
CA GLY A 48 -9.89 3.36 -0.22
C GLY A 48 -9.70 3.98 -1.60
N ALA A 49 -8.77 3.45 -2.39
CA ALA A 49 -8.55 3.88 -3.77
C ALA A 49 -9.81 3.74 -4.63
N MET A 50 -10.50 2.58 -4.56
CA MET A 50 -11.77 2.36 -5.27
C MET A 50 -12.85 3.39 -4.89
N ARG A 51 -12.97 3.71 -3.60
CA ARG A 51 -13.97 4.68 -3.12
C ARG A 51 -13.82 6.04 -3.81
N ILE A 52 -12.59 6.54 -3.90
CA ILE A 52 -12.32 7.82 -4.57
C ILE A 52 -12.50 7.70 -6.07
N LEU A 53 -11.95 6.68 -6.70
CA LEU A 53 -12.04 6.50 -8.16
C LEU A 53 -13.49 6.36 -8.64
N HIS A 54 -14.29 5.53 -7.99
CA HIS A 54 -15.72 5.39 -8.33
C HIS A 54 -16.51 6.67 -8.02
N GLY A 55 -16.22 7.32 -6.88
CA GLY A 55 -16.84 8.59 -6.53
C GLY A 55 -16.57 9.70 -7.54
N LEU A 56 -15.44 9.63 -8.23
CA LEU A 56 -15.01 10.57 -9.27
C LEU A 56 -15.26 10.04 -10.71
N GLY A 57 -16.02 8.94 -10.86
CA GLY A 57 -16.52 8.44 -12.14
C GLY A 57 -15.52 7.66 -12.99
N ALA A 58 -14.39 7.20 -12.46
CA ALA A 58 -13.43 6.39 -13.19
C ALA A 58 -14.00 5.01 -13.56
N THR A 59 -13.58 4.46 -14.70
CA THR A 59 -13.79 3.06 -15.03
C THR A 59 -12.69 2.22 -14.36
N VAL A 60 -13.07 1.31 -13.45
CA VAL A 60 -12.13 0.59 -12.58
C VAL A 60 -12.25 -0.91 -12.75
N ASP A 61 -11.12 -1.57 -13.05
CA ASP A 61 -10.97 -3.03 -12.98
C ASP A 61 -10.08 -3.41 -11.79
N VAL A 62 -10.45 -4.45 -11.04
CA VAL A 62 -9.71 -4.87 -9.83
C VAL A 62 -9.10 -6.26 -10.03
N TYR A 63 -7.80 -6.37 -9.77
CA TYR A 63 -7.02 -7.59 -9.90
C TYR A 63 -6.52 -8.07 -8.54
N GLY A 64 -7.11 -9.17 -8.07
CA GLY A 64 -6.59 -9.89 -6.90
C GLY A 64 -5.43 -10.83 -7.26
N ARG A 65 -4.79 -11.41 -6.25
CA ARG A 65 -3.61 -12.29 -6.39
C ARG A 65 -3.76 -13.38 -7.47
N LYS A 66 -4.93 -13.97 -7.62
CA LYS A 66 -5.19 -15.02 -8.62
C LYS A 66 -5.26 -14.50 -10.06
N LEU A 67 -5.34 -13.18 -10.23
CA LEU A 67 -5.50 -12.51 -11.52
C LEU A 67 -4.23 -11.80 -11.99
N GLU A 68 -3.08 -12.01 -11.34
CA GLU A 68 -1.80 -11.38 -11.72
C GLU A 68 -1.46 -11.62 -13.20
N LYS A 69 -1.63 -12.86 -13.68
CA LYS A 69 -1.36 -13.18 -15.09
C LYS A 69 -2.28 -12.41 -16.03
N LEU A 70 -3.59 -12.38 -15.74
CA LEU A 70 -4.56 -11.64 -16.54
C LEU A 70 -4.26 -10.12 -16.52
N PHE A 71 -3.87 -9.58 -15.36
CA PHE A 71 -3.45 -8.19 -15.27
C PHE A 71 -2.27 -7.91 -16.21
N ARG A 72 -1.22 -8.75 -16.20
CA ARG A 72 -0.04 -8.58 -17.06
C ARG A 72 -0.37 -8.60 -18.55
N GLU A 73 -1.38 -9.37 -18.94
CA GLU A 73 -1.87 -9.39 -20.34
C GLU A 73 -2.63 -8.10 -20.69
N LYS A 74 -3.42 -7.57 -19.74
CA LYS A 74 -4.31 -6.42 -19.95
C LYS A 74 -3.75 -5.06 -19.54
N MET A 75 -2.60 -4.99 -18.87
CA MET A 75 -2.08 -3.73 -18.31
C MET A 75 -1.89 -2.63 -19.37
N VAL A 76 -1.72 -2.99 -20.63
CA VAL A 76 -1.60 -2.07 -21.76
C VAL A 76 -2.89 -1.30 -22.09
N GLU A 77 -4.02 -1.71 -21.52
CA GLU A 77 -5.32 -1.07 -21.76
C GLU A 77 -5.59 0.12 -20.82
N TYR A 78 -4.81 0.27 -19.73
CA TYR A 78 -5.09 1.23 -18.68
C TYR A 78 -4.33 2.54 -18.85
N ASP A 79 -4.96 3.61 -18.41
CA ASP A 79 -4.38 4.95 -18.32
C ASP A 79 -3.65 5.11 -16.98
N VAL A 80 -4.20 4.49 -15.93
CA VAL A 80 -3.62 4.50 -14.59
C VAL A 80 -3.61 3.09 -14.01
N ILE A 81 -2.50 2.71 -13.38
CA ILE A 81 -2.33 1.43 -12.68
C ILE A 81 -2.05 1.74 -11.20
N VAL A 82 -2.89 1.25 -10.29
CA VAL A 82 -2.77 1.50 -8.84
C VAL A 82 -2.32 0.21 -8.15
N ASN A 83 -1.10 0.21 -7.61
CA ASN A 83 -0.60 -0.92 -6.82
C ASN A 83 -0.92 -0.74 -5.33
N CYS A 84 -1.73 -1.66 -4.81
CA CYS A 84 -2.12 -1.75 -3.40
C CYS A 84 -1.70 -3.09 -2.77
N VAL A 85 -0.77 -3.80 -3.38
CA VAL A 85 -0.29 -5.09 -2.88
C VAL A 85 0.90 -4.88 -1.97
N MET A 86 0.79 -5.35 -0.74
CA MET A 86 1.97 -5.55 0.10
C MET A 86 2.75 -6.75 -0.47
N TRP A 87 3.89 -6.45 -1.08
CA TRP A 87 4.70 -7.46 -1.76
C TRP A 87 5.38 -8.39 -0.78
N ASP A 88 5.41 -9.66 -1.10
CA ASP A 88 6.15 -10.65 -0.32
C ASP A 88 7.65 -10.51 -0.62
N ILE A 89 8.41 -10.08 0.37
CA ILE A 89 9.86 -9.87 0.26
C ILE A 89 10.66 -11.15 -0.05
N SER A 90 10.05 -12.32 0.05
CA SER A 90 10.65 -13.59 -0.35
C SER A 90 10.56 -13.85 -1.85
N ARG A 91 9.66 -13.17 -2.55
CA ARG A 91 9.53 -13.24 -4.01
C ARG A 91 10.71 -12.51 -4.67
N LYS A 92 11.21 -13.10 -5.75
CA LYS A 92 12.30 -12.55 -6.58
C LYS A 92 11.81 -11.98 -7.91
N ASP A 93 10.52 -12.08 -8.15
CA ASP A 93 9.84 -11.58 -9.34
C ASP A 93 9.15 -10.25 -9.08
N HIS A 94 8.71 -9.59 -10.15
CA HIS A 94 7.97 -8.34 -10.11
C HIS A 94 6.59 -8.50 -10.74
N LEU A 95 5.65 -7.69 -10.33
CA LEU A 95 4.35 -7.57 -10.96
C LEU A 95 4.45 -6.79 -12.28
N ILE A 96 5.24 -5.71 -12.25
CA ILE A 96 5.56 -4.88 -13.43
C ILE A 96 7.08 -4.78 -13.51
N TYR A 97 7.64 -5.25 -14.63
CA TYR A 97 9.06 -5.13 -14.94
C TYR A 97 9.33 -3.83 -15.68
N ARG A 98 10.59 -3.38 -15.67
CA ARG A 98 11.02 -2.21 -16.44
C ARG A 98 10.70 -2.34 -17.92
N ASP A 99 10.91 -3.52 -18.50
CA ASP A 99 10.61 -3.76 -19.91
C ASP A 99 9.11 -3.70 -20.24
N ASP A 100 8.24 -3.95 -19.25
CA ASP A 100 6.80 -3.81 -19.43
C ASP A 100 6.39 -2.36 -19.67
N LEU A 101 7.14 -1.37 -19.16
CA LEU A 101 6.84 0.05 -19.34
C LEU A 101 6.77 0.46 -20.81
N LYS A 102 7.59 -0.15 -21.66
CA LYS A 102 7.61 0.11 -23.10
C LYS A 102 6.33 -0.32 -23.83
N ARG A 103 5.53 -1.16 -23.20
CA ARG A 103 4.26 -1.70 -23.73
C ARG A 103 3.05 -0.86 -23.30
N LEU A 104 3.21 -0.05 -22.26
CA LEU A 104 2.13 0.78 -21.71
C LEU A 104 1.80 1.92 -22.68
N LYS A 105 0.60 2.49 -22.56
CA LYS A 105 0.22 3.67 -23.30
C LYS A 105 1.16 4.83 -22.98
N PRO A 106 1.41 5.74 -23.93
CA PRO A 106 2.09 7.00 -23.61
C PRO A 106 1.40 7.72 -22.46
N HIS A 107 2.18 8.25 -21.53
CA HIS A 107 1.70 8.95 -20.35
C HIS A 107 0.89 8.08 -19.35
N THR A 108 0.96 6.75 -19.42
CA THR A 108 0.41 5.92 -18.33
C THR A 108 1.01 6.35 -17.00
N MET A 109 0.19 6.41 -15.95
CA MET A 109 0.65 6.65 -14.60
C MET A 109 0.56 5.37 -13.76
N ILE A 110 1.63 5.06 -13.04
CA ILE A 110 1.65 4.03 -12.00
C ILE A 110 1.57 4.74 -10.64
N VAL A 111 0.53 4.43 -9.88
CA VAL A 111 0.34 4.87 -8.50
C VAL A 111 0.72 3.72 -7.57
N ASP A 112 1.93 3.74 -7.06
CA ASP A 112 2.41 2.71 -6.14
C ASP A 112 2.20 3.13 -4.69
N VAL A 113 1.08 2.68 -4.10
CA VAL A 113 0.73 3.00 -2.71
C VAL A 113 1.55 2.16 -1.71
N SER A 114 2.12 1.06 -2.15
CA SER A 114 3.01 0.23 -1.33
C SER A 114 4.40 0.84 -1.16
N CYS A 115 4.88 1.58 -2.16
CA CYS A 115 6.15 2.33 -2.17
C CYS A 115 7.40 1.49 -1.85
N ASP A 116 7.34 0.17 -2.01
CA ASP A 116 8.45 -0.73 -1.70
C ASP A 116 9.51 -0.70 -2.82
N PRO A 117 10.74 -0.21 -2.57
CA PRO A 117 11.75 -0.03 -3.61
C PRO A 117 12.09 -1.32 -4.36
N GLY A 118 11.83 -1.35 -5.67
CA GLY A 118 12.19 -2.45 -6.54
C GLY A 118 11.54 -3.80 -6.20
N LEU A 119 10.42 -3.81 -5.46
CA LEU A 119 9.72 -5.05 -5.12
C LEU A 119 8.61 -5.36 -6.14
N GLY A 120 7.35 -5.08 -5.85
CA GLY A 120 6.24 -5.39 -6.76
C GLY A 120 6.34 -4.69 -8.11
N ILE A 121 6.88 -3.47 -8.14
CA ILE A 121 7.18 -2.70 -9.34
C ILE A 121 8.68 -2.45 -9.38
N GLU A 122 9.36 -3.03 -10.37
CA GLU A 122 10.83 -3.01 -10.48
C GLU A 122 11.41 -1.59 -10.47
N THR A 123 10.70 -0.64 -11.04
CA THR A 123 11.11 0.76 -11.17
C THR A 123 10.62 1.67 -10.05
N SER A 124 9.92 1.10 -9.05
CA SER A 124 9.38 1.88 -7.94
C SER A 124 10.48 2.35 -6.99
N ARG A 125 10.38 3.61 -6.60
CA ARG A 125 11.16 4.23 -5.51
C ARG A 125 10.30 5.22 -4.74
N PRO A 126 10.39 5.28 -3.42
CA PRO A 126 9.62 6.23 -2.62
C PRO A 126 9.84 7.67 -3.05
N THR A 127 8.76 8.44 -3.01
CA THR A 127 8.74 9.89 -3.22
C THR A 127 8.14 10.60 -2.01
N THR A 128 8.10 11.93 -2.04
CA THR A 128 7.58 12.74 -0.94
C THR A 128 6.31 13.48 -1.36
N ILE A 129 5.55 13.99 -0.39
CA ILE A 129 4.35 14.81 -0.64
C ILE A 129 4.69 16.06 -1.47
N SER A 130 5.87 16.64 -1.28
CA SER A 130 6.32 17.85 -1.99
C SER A 130 6.94 17.57 -3.36
N ASP A 131 7.43 16.36 -3.60
CA ASP A 131 7.98 15.89 -4.89
C ASP A 131 7.40 14.50 -5.19
N PRO A 132 6.11 14.45 -5.61
CA PRO A 132 5.33 13.22 -5.58
C PRO A 132 5.53 12.28 -6.76
N VAL A 133 6.10 12.77 -7.87
CA VAL A 133 6.17 12.00 -9.12
C VAL A 133 7.57 12.02 -9.74
N TYR A 134 7.87 11.00 -10.51
CA TYR A 134 9.02 10.92 -11.41
C TYR A 134 8.65 10.15 -12.68
N VAL A 135 9.49 10.20 -13.69
CA VAL A 135 9.24 9.53 -14.97
C VAL A 135 10.35 8.49 -15.23
N VAL A 136 9.96 7.29 -15.64
CA VAL A 136 10.84 6.23 -16.13
C VAL A 136 10.30 5.71 -17.44
N ASP A 137 11.13 5.73 -18.48
CA ASP A 137 10.81 5.22 -19.83
C ASP A 137 9.45 5.74 -20.35
N GLY A 138 9.11 7.02 -20.07
CA GLY A 138 7.87 7.68 -20.50
C GLY A 138 6.65 7.41 -19.63
N VAL A 139 6.76 6.58 -18.58
CA VAL A 139 5.69 6.27 -17.61
C VAL A 139 5.86 7.11 -16.35
N ILE A 140 4.78 7.77 -15.93
CA ILE A 140 4.75 8.57 -14.71
C ILE A 140 4.62 7.63 -13.51
N HIS A 141 5.47 7.81 -12.50
CA HIS A 141 5.42 7.08 -11.24
C HIS A 141 5.05 8.04 -10.12
N TYR A 142 4.01 7.70 -9.40
CA TYR A 142 3.63 8.29 -8.11
C TYR A 142 3.85 7.23 -7.04
N ALA A 143 4.70 7.51 -6.06
CA ALA A 143 5.04 6.54 -5.00
C ALA A 143 5.30 7.26 -3.66
N VAL A 144 4.39 8.16 -3.29
CA VAL A 144 4.51 8.95 -2.06
C VAL A 144 4.37 8.05 -0.85
N ASP A 145 5.43 8.01 -0.03
CA ASP A 145 5.40 7.33 1.25
C ASP A 145 4.52 8.08 2.25
N ASN A 146 3.76 7.32 3.05
CA ASN A 146 2.91 7.85 4.11
C ASN A 146 1.84 8.87 3.65
N THR A 147 1.14 8.57 2.57
CA THR A 147 0.04 9.41 2.05
C THR A 147 -1.03 9.80 3.07
N PRO A 148 -1.37 9.00 4.13
CA PRO A 148 -2.28 9.43 5.18
C PRO A 148 -1.91 10.75 5.86
N ALA A 149 -0.63 11.09 5.91
CA ALA A 149 -0.15 12.34 6.53
C ALA A 149 -0.72 13.61 5.88
N MET A 150 -1.25 13.53 4.66
CA MET A 150 -1.95 14.63 4.00
C MET A 150 -3.30 14.98 4.66
N PHE A 151 -3.87 14.06 5.44
CA PHE A 151 -5.17 14.23 6.10
C PHE A 151 -5.06 14.03 7.62
N PRO A 152 -4.26 14.85 8.34
CA PRO A 152 -3.90 14.62 9.74
C PRO A 152 -5.11 14.59 10.68
N MET A 153 -6.12 15.42 10.44
CA MET A 153 -7.32 15.44 11.28
C MET A 153 -8.10 14.11 11.20
N THR A 154 -8.26 13.57 9.99
CA THR A 154 -8.92 12.28 9.78
C THR A 154 -8.10 11.13 10.37
N VAL A 155 -6.80 11.14 10.12
CA VAL A 155 -5.88 10.08 10.54
C VAL A 155 -5.74 10.03 12.06
N THR A 156 -5.56 11.18 12.71
CA THR A 156 -5.48 11.25 14.19
C THR A 156 -6.72 10.67 14.84
N LYS A 157 -7.92 11.03 14.36
CA LYS A 157 -9.17 10.47 14.85
C LYS A 157 -9.23 8.96 14.70
N VAL A 158 -8.94 8.46 13.50
CA VAL A 158 -8.97 7.02 13.17
C VAL A 158 -8.00 6.21 14.02
N LEU A 159 -6.77 6.72 14.22
CA LEU A 159 -5.75 6.06 15.03
C LEU A 159 -6.12 6.09 16.51
N SER A 160 -6.63 7.21 17.01
CA SER A 160 -7.09 7.36 18.38
C SER A 160 -8.23 6.39 18.73
N GLU A 161 -9.26 6.35 17.90
CA GLU A 161 -10.39 5.43 18.05
C GLU A 161 -9.94 3.95 18.02
N GLY A 162 -9.00 3.62 17.14
CA GLY A 162 -8.46 2.26 17.02
C GLY A 162 -7.59 1.83 18.20
N ASN A 163 -7.00 2.78 18.92
CA ASN A 163 -6.06 2.50 20.01
C ASN A 163 -6.67 2.65 21.42
N ALA A 164 -7.75 3.40 21.60
CA ALA A 164 -8.24 3.79 22.92
C ALA A 164 -8.38 2.58 23.87
N HIS A 165 -9.13 1.56 23.49
CA HIS A 165 -9.33 0.36 24.31
C HIS A 165 -8.06 -0.47 24.55
N ILE A 166 -7.06 -0.35 23.64
CA ILE A 166 -5.75 -1.00 23.81
C ILE A 166 -4.94 -0.28 24.89
N PHE A 167 -4.96 1.06 24.88
CA PHE A 167 -4.28 1.85 25.92
C PHE A 167 -4.90 1.62 27.29
N ASP A 168 -6.23 1.55 27.40
CA ASP A 168 -6.92 1.25 28.64
C ASP A 168 -6.45 -0.09 29.22
N ALA A 169 -6.44 -1.16 28.40
CA ALA A 169 -5.96 -2.47 28.82
C ALA A 169 -4.48 -2.46 29.27
N VAL A 170 -3.61 -1.72 28.54
CA VAL A 170 -2.18 -1.59 28.93
C VAL A 170 -2.04 -0.84 30.26
N ILE A 171 -2.80 0.22 30.50
CA ILE A 171 -2.77 1.01 31.74
C ILE A 171 -3.24 0.16 32.92
N GLU A 172 -4.27 -0.67 32.73
CA GLU A 172 -4.83 -1.56 33.73
C GLU A 172 -3.95 -2.81 33.95
N GLY A 173 -2.91 -3.00 33.16
CA GLY A 173 -2.02 -4.16 33.23
C GLY A 173 -2.64 -5.43 32.65
N GLU A 174 -3.70 -5.32 31.87
CA GLU A 174 -4.37 -6.44 31.25
C GLU A 174 -3.64 -6.87 29.96
N LEU A 175 -3.25 -8.12 29.91
CA LEU A 175 -2.70 -8.73 28.70
C LEU A 175 -3.81 -9.42 27.89
N THR A 176 -4.49 -8.64 27.04
CA THR A 176 -5.52 -9.20 26.15
C THR A 176 -4.92 -10.13 25.08
N PRO A 177 -5.68 -11.09 24.52
CA PRO A 177 -5.19 -11.95 23.44
C PRO A 177 -4.67 -11.15 22.23
N ALA A 178 -5.23 -10.00 21.95
CA ALA A 178 -4.78 -9.10 20.87
C ALA A 178 -3.40 -8.51 21.18
N LEU A 179 -3.15 -8.07 22.40
CA LEU A 179 -1.87 -7.56 22.88
C LEU A 179 -0.81 -8.68 22.90
N GLU A 180 -1.15 -9.84 23.43
CA GLU A 180 -0.25 -11.00 23.49
C GLU A 180 0.22 -11.42 22.08
N ASN A 181 -0.72 -11.54 21.13
CA ASN A 181 -0.40 -11.87 19.73
C ASN A 181 0.38 -10.76 19.00
N ALA A 182 0.27 -9.53 19.43
CA ALA A 182 0.97 -8.39 18.85
C ALA A 182 2.37 -8.19 19.44
N MET A 183 2.69 -8.85 20.55
CA MET A 183 3.97 -8.70 21.22
C MET A 183 5.10 -9.28 20.37
N VAL A 184 5.94 -8.40 19.85
CA VAL A 184 7.08 -8.74 18.96
C VAL A 184 8.34 -8.97 19.78
N ILE A 185 8.53 -8.18 20.85
CA ILE A 185 9.69 -8.27 21.76
C ILE A 185 9.18 -8.36 23.19
N GLU A 186 9.73 -9.29 23.95
CA GLU A 186 9.46 -9.46 25.38
C GLU A 186 10.76 -9.64 26.14
N ASN A 187 11.00 -8.86 27.18
CA ASN A 187 12.20 -8.89 28.01
C ASN A 187 13.51 -8.89 27.20
N GLY A 188 13.54 -8.17 26.08
CA GLY A 188 14.69 -8.07 25.18
C GLY A 188 14.82 -9.22 24.18
N PHE A 189 13.91 -10.19 24.18
CA PHE A 189 13.91 -11.31 23.24
C PHE A 189 12.83 -11.14 22.16
N ILE A 190 13.19 -11.43 20.91
CA ILE A 190 12.26 -11.38 19.78
C ILE A 190 11.35 -12.61 19.82
N ARG A 191 10.04 -12.44 20.02
CA ARG A 191 9.03 -13.51 20.00
C ARG A 191 8.62 -13.92 18.59
N ASN A 192 8.59 -12.95 17.66
CA ASN A 192 8.10 -13.17 16.31
C ASN A 192 9.08 -13.97 15.45
N GLN A 193 8.67 -15.19 15.03
CA GLN A 193 9.52 -16.11 14.28
C GLN A 193 9.94 -15.57 12.91
N SER A 194 9.05 -14.85 12.21
CA SER A 194 9.37 -14.26 10.91
C SER A 194 10.48 -13.21 11.02
N ILE A 195 10.47 -12.42 12.09
CA ILE A 195 11.53 -11.43 12.36
C ILE A 195 12.83 -12.14 12.71
N ARG A 196 12.80 -13.23 13.49
CA ARG A 196 14.00 -14.03 13.78
C ARG A 196 14.61 -14.56 12.48
N ASN A 197 13.81 -15.24 11.65
CA ASN A 197 14.27 -15.80 10.37
C ASN A 197 14.87 -14.72 9.46
N PHE A 198 14.23 -13.55 9.39
CA PHE A 198 14.73 -12.41 8.62
C PHE A 198 16.09 -11.92 9.12
N ARG A 199 16.27 -11.82 10.44
CA ARG A 199 17.52 -11.37 11.06
C ARG A 199 18.63 -12.41 10.90
N GLU A 200 18.32 -13.69 11.14
CA GLU A 200 19.26 -14.81 10.99
C GLU A 200 19.79 -14.90 9.55
N ALA A 201 18.91 -14.79 8.56
CA ALA A 201 19.29 -14.77 7.14
C ALA A 201 20.26 -13.62 6.77
N ARG A 202 20.39 -12.60 7.63
CA ARG A 202 21.29 -11.44 7.47
C ARG A 202 22.44 -11.41 8.47
N GLY A 203 22.63 -12.47 9.26
CA GLY A 203 23.67 -12.53 10.30
C GLY A 203 23.47 -11.55 11.46
N LEU A 204 22.23 -11.05 11.66
CA LEU A 204 21.90 -10.12 12.73
C LEU A 204 21.53 -10.87 14.01
N LYS A 205 21.93 -10.32 15.16
CA LYS A 205 21.61 -10.93 16.47
C LYS A 205 20.08 -10.97 16.69
N CYS A 206 19.58 -12.11 17.21
CA CYS A 206 18.17 -12.35 17.55
C CYS A 206 17.87 -12.20 19.04
N LYS A 207 18.69 -11.40 19.74
CA LYS A 207 18.33 -10.96 21.10
C LYS A 207 17.30 -9.89 21.03
#